data_f999efe9118cb23ea37faacb5390e7f6
#
_entry.id   f999efe9118cb23ea37faacb5390e7f6
#
_cell.length_a   1.000
_cell.length_b   1.000
_cell.length_c   1.000
_cell.angle_alpha   90.00
_cell.angle_beta   90.00
_cell.angle_gamma   90.00
#
_symmetry.space_group_name_H-M   'P 1'
#
loop_
_entity.id
_entity.type
_entity.pdbx_description
1 polymer ?
#
loop_
_entity_poly.entity_id
_entity_poly.type
_entity_poly.pdbx_seq_one_letter_code
_entity_poly.pdbx_strand_id
1 'polypeptide(L)'
;MAINKEKIDRLLKTSLRVINDCSLENGAIVAANTDKNYYPRQAANYRYVWPRDASYICVAAKYLNSPIQEKFLDWLSDKPEDLKKDKLLFANYSTNGRIASLGAQFEPDQMGTVLWMIHFYYQEDRKKALKYKGLIKWLADGLCQVWNKTYFLPNTLDLWEDGFRKTSSVMENNFTYSLAACARGLLCACQIMPNKSWEGVAKQMIREIEEAYSFSDKYFFRNCGKINDKNVDASLLGLVYPFDIIKPDDERMKNTVKKIEEKLVENGGVHRFQFDYFDSEGTAWEGGGAWPLLNFWLAIYWVLAGQRQKALAYYEWVVNQTEEYIPEQIFPDFRKSISPLAWSHAMFVIASQYLGFIK
;
A
#
# COMPACT_ATOMS: atom_id res chain seq x y z
N MET A 1 -26.32 -6.76 -12.30
CA MET A 1 -25.79 -7.38 -13.53
C MET A 1 -25.17 -8.71 -13.17
N ALA A 2 -25.17 -9.71 -14.08
CA ALA A 2 -24.43 -10.94 -13.84
C ALA A 2 -22.93 -10.66 -13.95
N ILE A 3 -22.16 -11.10 -12.94
CA ILE A 3 -20.71 -10.94 -12.90
C ILE A 3 -20.09 -11.62 -14.14
N ASN A 4 -19.28 -10.90 -14.90
CA ASN A 4 -18.58 -11.47 -16.05
C ASN A 4 -17.38 -12.33 -15.58
N LYS A 5 -17.67 -13.59 -15.24
CA LYS A 5 -16.67 -14.52 -14.71
C LYS A 5 -15.53 -14.78 -15.70
N GLU A 6 -15.82 -14.89 -17.00
CA GLU A 6 -14.80 -15.09 -18.03
C GLU A 6 -13.78 -13.92 -18.08
N LYS A 7 -14.27 -12.68 -17.91
CA LYS A 7 -13.42 -11.50 -17.87
C LYS A 7 -12.54 -11.51 -16.62
N ILE A 8 -13.09 -11.89 -15.46
CA ILE A 8 -12.32 -12.04 -14.22
C ILE A 8 -11.24 -13.10 -14.38
N ASP A 9 -11.56 -14.29 -14.90
CA ASP A 9 -10.60 -15.37 -15.11
C ASP A 9 -9.48 -14.95 -16.08
N ARG A 10 -9.80 -14.19 -17.12
CA ARG A 10 -8.79 -13.61 -18.05
C ARG A 10 -7.90 -12.60 -17.35
N LEU A 11 -8.48 -11.69 -16.56
CA LEU A 11 -7.71 -10.69 -15.81
C LEU A 11 -6.83 -11.33 -14.73
N LEU A 12 -7.26 -12.42 -14.08
CA LEU A 12 -6.42 -13.20 -13.15
C LEU A 12 -5.19 -13.78 -13.84
N LYS A 13 -5.36 -14.35 -15.05
CA LYS A 13 -4.24 -14.85 -15.87
C LYS A 13 -3.29 -13.73 -16.28
N THR A 14 -3.83 -12.58 -16.70
CA THR A 14 -3.03 -11.39 -17.04
C THR A 14 -2.30 -10.88 -15.81
N SER A 15 -2.94 -10.84 -14.64
CA SER A 15 -2.32 -10.40 -13.39
C SER A 15 -1.15 -11.30 -12.98
N LEU A 16 -1.30 -12.62 -13.10
CA LEU A 16 -0.20 -13.55 -12.87
C LEU A 16 0.99 -13.27 -13.82
N ARG A 17 0.72 -13.02 -15.12
CA ARG A 17 1.75 -12.66 -16.09
C ARG A 17 2.46 -11.36 -15.69
N VAL A 18 1.71 -10.30 -15.38
CA VAL A 18 2.28 -8.99 -14.98
C VAL A 18 3.11 -9.13 -13.71
N ILE A 19 2.64 -9.84 -12.69
CA ILE A 19 3.37 -10.10 -11.45
C ILE A 19 4.69 -10.82 -11.75
N ASN A 20 4.67 -11.85 -12.58
CA ASN A 20 5.89 -12.58 -12.96
C ASN A 20 6.84 -11.73 -13.81
N ASP A 21 6.31 -10.93 -14.74
CA ASP A 21 7.10 -10.03 -15.58
C ASP A 21 7.77 -8.91 -14.76
N CYS A 22 7.13 -8.45 -13.69
CA CYS A 22 7.71 -7.45 -12.77
C CYS A 22 8.64 -8.06 -11.72
N SER A 23 8.65 -9.39 -11.56
CA SER A 23 9.53 -10.11 -10.63
C SER A 23 10.80 -10.54 -11.37
N LEU A 24 11.88 -9.77 -11.21
CA LEU A 24 13.12 -9.96 -11.97
C LEU A 24 13.92 -11.16 -11.44
N GLU A 25 14.82 -11.68 -12.27
CA GLU A 25 15.65 -12.85 -11.92
C GLU A 25 16.52 -12.63 -10.67
N ASN A 26 16.99 -11.40 -10.47
CA ASN A 26 17.79 -11.04 -9.29
C ASN A 26 16.97 -10.85 -7.99
N GLY A 27 15.66 -11.06 -8.04
CA GLY A 27 14.75 -10.93 -6.90
C GLY A 27 14.09 -9.56 -6.73
N ALA A 28 14.52 -8.53 -7.48
CA ALA A 28 13.85 -7.23 -7.47
C ALA A 28 12.42 -7.36 -8.02
N ILE A 29 11.46 -6.72 -7.37
CA ILE A 29 10.08 -6.59 -7.88
C ILE A 29 9.83 -5.13 -8.22
N VAL A 30 9.66 -4.83 -9.50
CA VAL A 30 9.48 -3.46 -10.00
C VAL A 30 7.99 -3.10 -10.09
N ALA A 31 7.65 -1.82 -9.90
CA ALA A 31 6.26 -1.34 -9.98
C ALA A 31 5.66 -1.51 -11.38
N ALA A 32 6.47 -1.33 -12.44
CA ALA A 32 6.13 -1.69 -13.81
C ALA A 32 7.38 -2.13 -14.57
N ASN A 33 7.26 -3.16 -15.42
CA ASN A 33 8.40 -3.61 -16.23
C ASN A 33 8.41 -2.91 -17.59
N THR A 34 9.12 -1.81 -17.68
CA THR A 34 9.22 -0.97 -18.89
C THR A 34 10.01 -1.60 -20.03
N ASP A 35 10.69 -2.74 -19.78
CA ASP A 35 11.39 -3.50 -20.84
C ASP A 35 10.40 -4.34 -21.67
N LYS A 36 9.14 -4.45 -21.25
CA LYS A 36 8.11 -5.23 -21.95
C LYS A 36 7.45 -4.43 -23.06
N ASN A 37 7.20 -5.09 -24.18
CA ASN A 37 6.64 -4.47 -25.39
C ASN A 37 5.22 -3.89 -25.19
N TYR A 38 4.47 -4.37 -24.21
CA TYR A 38 3.14 -3.88 -23.90
C TYR A 38 3.15 -2.58 -23.07
N TYR A 39 4.31 -2.22 -22.47
CA TYR A 39 4.40 -1.01 -21.67
C TYR A 39 4.38 0.25 -22.58
N PRO A 40 3.57 1.27 -22.26
CA PRO A 40 3.46 2.47 -23.10
C PRO A 40 4.78 3.26 -23.12
N ARG A 41 5.33 3.51 -24.31
CA ARG A 41 6.61 4.22 -24.49
C ARG A 41 6.62 5.65 -23.95
N GLN A 42 5.44 6.27 -23.85
CA GLN A 42 5.28 7.66 -23.40
C GLN A 42 4.98 7.77 -21.90
N ALA A 43 4.71 6.63 -21.22
CA ALA A 43 4.51 6.62 -19.79
C ALA A 43 5.85 6.77 -19.05
N ALA A 44 5.80 7.25 -17.82
CA ALA A 44 6.97 7.39 -16.97
C ALA A 44 7.65 6.05 -16.70
N ASN A 45 8.96 6.08 -16.44
CA ASN A 45 9.70 4.87 -16.13
C ASN A 45 9.48 4.46 -14.67
N TYR A 46 8.69 3.39 -14.45
CA TYR A 46 8.44 2.80 -13.13
C TYR A 46 9.21 1.49 -12.90
N ARG A 47 10.33 1.29 -13.59
CA ARG A 47 11.20 0.12 -13.39
C ARG A 47 12.09 0.29 -12.16
N TYR A 48 11.43 0.61 -11.05
CA TYR A 48 12.01 0.76 -9.71
C TYR A 48 11.27 -0.12 -8.71
N VAL A 49 11.92 -0.39 -7.58
CA VAL A 49 11.38 -1.21 -6.49
C VAL A 49 10.90 -0.29 -5.39
N TRP A 50 9.59 -0.26 -5.15
CA TRP A 50 8.99 0.23 -3.92
C TRP A 50 8.75 -0.98 -3.00
N PRO A 51 9.42 -1.09 -1.85
CA PRO A 51 9.25 -2.25 -0.97
C PRO A 51 7.80 -2.46 -0.50
N ARG A 52 7.02 -1.39 -0.33
CA ARG A 52 5.58 -1.44 -0.07
C ARG A 52 4.83 -2.15 -1.19
N ASP A 53 4.97 -1.67 -2.42
CA ASP A 53 4.29 -2.21 -3.60
C ASP A 53 4.66 -3.67 -3.81
N ALA A 54 5.96 -3.97 -3.75
CA ALA A 54 6.49 -5.31 -3.85
C ALA A 54 5.91 -6.26 -2.78
N SER A 55 5.63 -5.75 -1.58
CA SER A 55 4.99 -6.53 -0.52
C SER A 55 3.55 -6.93 -0.86
N TYR A 56 2.73 -6.02 -1.40
CA TYR A 56 1.39 -6.36 -1.89
C TYR A 56 1.46 -7.33 -3.08
N ILE A 57 2.43 -7.17 -3.97
CA ILE A 57 2.67 -8.08 -5.09
C ILE A 57 3.00 -9.48 -4.57
N CYS A 58 3.84 -9.61 -3.55
CA CYS A 58 4.16 -10.88 -2.88
C CYS A 58 2.92 -11.56 -2.27
N VAL A 59 2.02 -10.76 -1.65
CA VAL A 59 0.76 -11.28 -1.10
C VAL A 59 -0.14 -11.82 -2.21
N ALA A 60 -0.31 -11.07 -3.29
CA ALA A 60 -1.09 -11.51 -4.45
C ALA A 60 -0.50 -12.76 -5.10
N ALA A 61 0.83 -12.81 -5.23
CA ALA A 61 1.54 -13.96 -5.77
C ALA A 61 1.33 -15.24 -4.95
N LYS A 62 1.21 -15.13 -3.61
CA LYS A 62 0.86 -16.28 -2.74
C LYS A 62 -0.51 -16.85 -3.11
N TYR A 63 -1.52 -16.01 -3.33
CA TYR A 63 -2.85 -16.46 -3.75
C TYR A 63 -2.87 -17.09 -5.15
N LEU A 64 -1.94 -16.72 -6.01
CA LEU A 64 -1.78 -17.27 -7.35
C LEU A 64 -0.76 -18.43 -7.43
N ASN A 65 -0.24 -18.90 -6.28
CA ASN A 65 0.80 -19.94 -6.18
C ASN A 65 2.08 -19.60 -6.98
N SER A 66 2.45 -18.32 -7.07
CA SER A 66 3.69 -17.87 -7.71
C SER A 66 4.79 -17.65 -6.64
N PRO A 67 5.92 -18.39 -6.71
CA PRO A 67 6.93 -18.42 -5.64
C PRO A 67 7.99 -17.31 -5.79
N ILE A 68 7.59 -16.04 -5.74
CA ILE A 68 8.51 -14.89 -5.88
C ILE A 68 9.02 -14.34 -4.54
N GLN A 69 8.36 -14.68 -3.43
CA GLN A 69 8.51 -14.03 -2.13
C GLN A 69 9.91 -14.17 -1.56
N GLU A 70 10.47 -15.39 -1.56
CA GLU A 70 11.80 -15.62 -0.98
C GLU A 70 12.89 -14.93 -1.79
N LYS A 71 12.80 -14.90 -3.12
CA LYS A 71 13.74 -14.15 -3.95
C LYS A 71 13.73 -12.65 -3.64
N PHE A 72 12.53 -12.09 -3.40
CA PHE A 72 12.40 -10.70 -3.00
C PHE A 72 12.98 -10.44 -1.61
N LEU A 73 12.74 -11.32 -0.64
CA LEU A 73 13.31 -11.21 0.69
C LEU A 73 14.83 -11.36 0.70
N ASP A 74 15.38 -12.23 -0.15
CA ASP A 74 16.83 -12.37 -0.37
C ASP A 74 17.39 -11.06 -0.97
N TRP A 75 16.70 -10.47 -1.97
CA TRP A 75 17.06 -9.18 -2.56
C TRP A 75 17.04 -8.06 -1.51
N LEU A 76 15.98 -7.94 -0.70
CA LEU A 76 15.89 -6.96 0.39
C LEU A 76 16.99 -7.12 1.43
N SER A 77 17.38 -8.36 1.73
CA SER A 77 18.42 -8.64 2.71
C SER A 77 19.82 -8.28 2.23
N ASP A 78 20.04 -8.30 0.90
CA ASP A 78 21.38 -8.13 0.33
C ASP A 78 21.61 -6.79 -0.36
N LYS A 79 20.62 -6.26 -1.09
CA LYS A 79 20.84 -5.17 -2.04
C LYS A 79 20.71 -3.75 -1.48
N PRO A 80 19.67 -3.37 -0.71
CA PRO A 80 19.55 -2.00 -0.22
C PRO A 80 20.71 -1.64 0.72
N GLU A 81 21.61 -0.76 0.25
CA GLU A 81 22.84 -0.38 0.97
C GLU A 81 22.52 0.27 2.32
N ASP A 82 21.50 1.14 2.35
CA ASP A 82 21.14 1.89 3.55
C ASP A 82 20.49 1.03 4.62
N LEU A 83 19.81 -0.06 4.24
CA LEU A 83 19.18 -0.94 5.21
C LEU A 83 20.20 -1.56 6.16
N LYS A 84 21.37 -1.95 5.66
CA LYS A 84 22.45 -2.50 6.50
C LYS A 84 23.10 -1.45 7.38
N LYS A 85 23.26 -0.23 6.87
CA LYS A 85 23.94 0.88 7.55
C LYS A 85 23.01 1.57 8.54
N ASP A 86 21.86 2.03 8.06
CA ASP A 86 20.98 2.94 8.80
C ASP A 86 19.75 2.23 9.37
N LYS A 87 19.53 0.95 8.98
CA LYS A 87 18.35 0.13 9.31
C LYS A 87 17.03 0.76 8.83
N LEU A 88 17.08 1.55 7.77
CA LEU A 88 15.93 2.21 7.18
C LEU A 88 15.74 1.77 5.73
N LEU A 89 14.49 1.77 5.29
CA LEU A 89 14.14 1.73 3.87
C LEU A 89 13.61 3.09 3.46
N PHE A 90 14.00 3.48 2.25
CA PHE A 90 13.54 4.70 1.59
C PHE A 90 12.44 4.39 0.56
N ALA A 91 11.86 5.43 -0.05
CA ALA A 91 10.72 5.31 -0.94
C ALA A 91 10.92 4.27 -2.04
N ASN A 92 11.99 4.40 -2.83
CA ASN A 92 12.24 3.43 -3.91
C ASN A 92 13.70 3.24 -4.26
N TYR A 93 13.96 2.12 -4.92
CA TYR A 93 15.28 1.65 -5.29
C TYR A 93 15.34 1.26 -6.78
N SER A 94 16.50 1.44 -7.39
CA SER A 94 16.81 0.77 -8.64
C SER A 94 16.95 -0.76 -8.42
N THR A 95 16.88 -1.52 -9.49
CA THR A 95 16.88 -3.01 -9.40
C THR A 95 18.16 -3.61 -8.80
N ASN A 96 19.25 -2.84 -8.73
CA ASN A 96 20.50 -3.24 -8.07
C ASN A 96 20.59 -2.82 -6.59
N GLY A 97 19.53 -2.19 -6.03
CA GLY A 97 19.45 -1.79 -4.62
C GLY A 97 19.97 -0.40 -4.29
N ARG A 98 20.40 0.39 -5.27
CA ARG A 98 20.75 1.81 -5.05
C ARG A 98 19.46 2.61 -4.88
N ILE A 99 19.46 3.57 -3.97
CA ILE A 99 18.36 4.54 -3.87
C ILE A 99 18.18 5.23 -5.22
N ALA A 100 16.94 5.25 -5.73
CA ALA A 100 16.64 5.96 -6.97
C ALA A 100 16.76 7.49 -6.74
N SER A 101 17.01 8.25 -7.80
CA SER A 101 17.30 9.70 -7.71
C SER A 101 16.23 10.53 -6.98
N LEU A 102 14.97 10.11 -7.06
CA LEU A 102 13.86 10.69 -6.33
C LEU A 102 13.48 9.89 -5.08
N GLY A 103 14.14 8.77 -4.83
CA GLY A 103 13.79 7.81 -3.78
C GLY A 103 14.44 8.04 -2.43
N ALA A 104 15.29 9.06 -2.25
CA ALA A 104 15.96 9.36 -0.99
C ALA A 104 15.05 9.99 0.08
N GLN A 105 13.75 9.66 0.04
CA GLN A 105 12.76 10.14 0.99
C GLN A 105 12.35 9.00 1.92
N PHE A 106 12.21 9.31 3.21
CA PHE A 106 11.85 8.32 4.20
C PHE A 106 10.34 8.13 4.23
N GLU A 107 9.92 6.90 3.92
CA GLU A 107 8.55 6.43 4.01
C GLU A 107 8.50 5.24 4.97
N PRO A 108 8.15 5.47 6.24
CA PRO A 108 8.23 4.42 7.26
C PRO A 108 7.29 3.24 6.98
N ASP A 109 6.21 3.44 6.25
CA ASP A 109 5.28 2.40 5.84
C ASP A 109 5.91 1.33 4.94
N GLN A 110 6.97 1.65 4.19
CA GLN A 110 7.76 0.66 3.44
C GLN A 110 8.23 -0.47 4.36
N MET A 111 8.77 -0.11 5.52
CA MET A 111 9.30 -1.07 6.51
C MET A 111 8.18 -1.87 7.18
N GLY A 112 7.11 -1.18 7.57
CA GLY A 112 5.95 -1.80 8.22
C GLY A 112 5.25 -2.80 7.30
N THR A 113 5.09 -2.45 6.04
CA THR A 113 4.44 -3.31 5.03
C THR A 113 5.27 -4.55 4.71
N VAL A 114 6.61 -4.44 4.66
CA VAL A 114 7.50 -5.60 4.50
C VAL A 114 7.37 -6.56 5.68
N LEU A 115 7.39 -6.05 6.91
CA LEU A 115 7.22 -6.89 8.12
C LEU A 115 5.86 -7.60 8.13
N TRP A 116 4.79 -6.91 7.74
CA TRP A 116 3.46 -7.50 7.57
C TRP A 116 3.47 -8.61 6.51
N MET A 117 4.07 -8.37 5.35
CA MET A 117 4.15 -9.33 4.27
C MET A 117 4.93 -10.60 4.67
N ILE A 118 6.06 -10.46 5.36
CA ILE A 118 6.83 -11.61 5.89
C ILE A 118 5.94 -12.47 6.78
N HIS A 119 5.23 -11.85 7.74
CA HIS A 119 4.33 -12.56 8.62
C HIS A 119 3.19 -13.25 7.85
N PHE A 120 2.58 -12.57 6.88
CA PHE A 120 1.53 -13.13 6.03
C PHE A 120 2.03 -14.33 5.22
N TYR A 121 3.20 -14.22 4.62
CA TYR A 121 3.75 -15.30 3.79
C TYR A 121 4.03 -16.56 4.61
N TYR A 122 4.58 -16.41 5.81
CA TYR A 122 4.94 -17.51 6.72
C TYR A 122 3.88 -17.78 7.80
N GLN A 123 2.63 -17.34 7.65
CA GLN A 123 1.60 -17.47 8.67
C GLN A 123 1.33 -18.93 9.11
N GLU A 124 1.51 -19.89 8.20
CA GLU A 124 1.31 -21.33 8.45
C GLU A 124 2.50 -21.99 9.18
N ASP A 125 3.70 -21.45 8.99
CA ASP A 125 4.92 -21.91 9.65
C ASP A 125 5.86 -20.74 9.93
N ARG A 126 5.57 -20.01 10.99
CA ARG A 126 6.34 -18.82 11.41
C ARG A 126 7.81 -19.09 11.69
N LYS A 127 8.18 -20.35 12.01
CA LYS A 127 9.58 -20.73 12.26
C LYS A 127 10.43 -20.57 10.98
N LYS A 128 9.84 -20.81 9.82
CA LYS A 128 10.54 -20.58 8.53
C LYS A 128 10.90 -19.12 8.30
N ALA A 129 10.13 -18.17 8.84
CA ALA A 129 10.46 -16.74 8.76
C ALA A 129 11.79 -16.39 9.46
N LEU A 130 12.27 -17.22 10.39
CA LEU A 130 13.56 -17.01 11.06
C LEU A 130 14.77 -17.12 10.12
N LYS A 131 14.60 -17.66 8.91
CA LYS A 131 15.58 -17.50 7.82
C LYS A 131 15.93 -16.02 7.61
N TYR A 132 14.96 -15.13 7.76
CA TYR A 132 15.07 -13.68 7.58
C TYR A 132 15.17 -12.89 8.89
N LYS A 133 15.61 -13.52 10.00
CA LYS A 133 15.73 -12.87 11.32
C LYS A 133 16.55 -11.58 11.29
N GLY A 134 17.60 -11.51 10.45
CA GLY A 134 18.42 -10.31 10.27
C GLY A 134 17.62 -9.16 9.67
N LEU A 135 16.90 -9.40 8.55
CA LEU A 135 16.04 -8.44 7.89
C LEU A 135 14.92 -7.95 8.83
N ILE A 136 14.20 -8.89 9.48
CA ILE A 136 13.14 -8.55 10.44
C ILE A 136 13.68 -7.64 11.54
N LYS A 137 14.86 -7.99 12.10
CA LYS A 137 15.48 -7.20 13.15
C LYS A 137 15.89 -5.81 12.66
N TRP A 138 16.50 -5.68 11.47
CA TRP A 138 16.89 -4.37 10.93
C TRP A 138 15.68 -3.46 10.75
N LEU A 139 14.60 -3.96 10.14
CA LEU A 139 13.38 -3.19 9.90
C LEU A 139 12.70 -2.76 11.21
N ALA A 140 12.52 -3.69 12.14
CA ALA A 140 11.84 -3.42 13.39
C ALA A 140 12.67 -2.51 14.33
N ASP A 141 13.99 -2.75 14.45
CA ASP A 141 14.87 -1.90 15.25
C ASP A 141 14.98 -0.50 14.62
N GLY A 142 15.04 -0.40 13.29
CA GLY A 142 15.10 0.88 12.58
C GLY A 142 13.87 1.74 12.85
N LEU A 143 12.66 1.17 12.77
CA LEU A 143 11.43 1.87 13.14
C LEU A 143 11.47 2.37 14.59
N CYS A 144 11.92 1.52 15.52
CA CYS A 144 12.04 1.90 16.92
C CYS A 144 13.09 3.00 17.16
N GLN A 145 14.18 2.98 16.40
CA GLN A 145 15.28 3.95 16.53
C GLN A 145 14.86 5.38 16.11
N VAL A 146 14.03 5.49 15.08
CA VAL A 146 13.58 6.79 14.56
C VAL A 146 12.27 7.29 15.19
N TRP A 147 11.64 6.52 16.07
CA TRP A 147 10.42 6.87 16.78
C TRP A 147 10.72 7.51 18.13
N ASN A 148 10.18 8.70 18.40
CA ASN A 148 10.41 9.42 19.65
C ASN A 148 9.26 9.34 20.67
N LYS A 149 8.45 8.31 20.61
CA LYS A 149 7.25 8.03 21.42
C LYS A 149 5.95 8.60 20.89
N THR A 150 5.98 9.67 20.07
CA THR A 150 4.78 10.35 19.53
C THR A 150 4.88 10.66 18.04
N TYR A 151 6.08 10.81 17.47
CA TYR A 151 6.27 11.07 16.03
C TYR A 151 7.61 10.53 15.52
N PHE A 152 7.80 10.47 14.20
CA PHE A 152 9.08 10.11 13.60
C PHE A 152 10.06 11.30 13.62
N LEU A 153 11.28 11.07 14.08
CA LEU A 153 12.34 12.10 14.11
C LEU A 153 12.73 12.60 12.71
N PRO A 154 12.94 11.74 11.70
CA PRO A 154 13.11 12.19 10.33
C PRO A 154 11.79 12.73 9.74
N ASN A 155 11.90 13.67 8.80
CA ASN A 155 10.76 14.03 7.97
C ASN A 155 10.32 12.82 7.15
N THR A 156 9.00 12.59 7.06
CA THR A 156 8.43 11.48 6.31
C THR A 156 7.59 11.97 5.15
N LEU A 157 7.48 11.15 4.10
CA LEU A 157 6.40 11.21 3.13
C LEU A 157 5.35 10.15 3.43
N ASP A 158 4.19 10.31 2.84
CA ASP A 158 3.15 9.29 2.81
C ASP A 158 3.33 8.35 1.59
N LEU A 159 2.45 7.34 1.52
CA LEU A 159 2.46 6.36 0.43
C LEU A 159 2.16 6.95 -0.97
N TRP A 160 1.70 8.20 -1.04
CA TRP A 160 1.43 8.88 -2.31
C TRP A 160 2.60 9.68 -2.84
N GLU A 161 3.67 9.80 -2.05
CA GLU A 161 4.86 10.59 -2.35
C GLU A 161 4.54 12.07 -2.67
N ASP A 162 3.47 12.61 -2.06
CA ASP A 162 3.06 14.00 -2.24
C ASP A 162 4.09 14.94 -1.60
N GLY A 163 4.99 15.49 -2.45
CA GLY A 163 6.08 16.35 -2.01
C GLY A 163 5.65 17.65 -1.32
N PHE A 164 4.38 18.06 -1.46
CA PHE A 164 3.81 19.23 -0.78
C PHE A 164 3.39 18.92 0.66
N ARG A 165 3.28 17.65 1.04
CA ARG A 165 2.76 17.20 2.33
C ARG A 165 3.76 16.30 3.04
N LYS A 166 4.73 16.95 3.70
CA LYS A 166 5.76 16.27 4.49
C LYS A 166 5.48 16.43 5.97
N THR A 167 5.83 15.42 6.74
CA THR A 167 5.92 15.58 8.18
C THR A 167 7.20 16.32 8.57
N SER A 168 7.23 16.86 9.76
CA SER A 168 8.47 17.43 10.33
C SER A 168 8.48 17.27 11.85
N SER A 169 9.67 17.21 12.42
CA SER A 169 9.86 17.19 13.88
C SER A 169 9.33 18.47 14.56
N VAL A 170 9.29 19.60 13.85
CA VAL A 170 8.72 20.87 14.37
C VAL A 170 7.21 20.78 14.50
N MET A 171 6.56 20.14 13.52
CA MET A 171 5.11 19.95 13.49
C MET A 171 4.66 18.78 14.36
N GLU A 172 5.59 17.91 14.77
CA GLU A 172 5.31 16.71 15.57
C GLU A 172 4.13 15.90 15.00
N ASN A 173 4.10 15.77 13.66
CA ASN A 173 2.97 15.20 12.94
C ASN A 173 3.31 13.84 12.29
N ASN A 174 2.29 13.05 12.06
CA ASN A 174 2.39 11.73 11.47
C ASN A 174 1.34 11.52 10.38
N PHE A 175 1.64 10.72 9.38
CA PHE A 175 0.64 10.14 8.49
C PHE A 175 -0.03 8.93 9.14
N THR A 176 -1.34 8.97 9.23
CA THR A 176 -2.15 7.93 9.89
C THR A 176 -1.97 6.55 9.25
N TYR A 177 -1.91 6.50 7.91
CA TYR A 177 -1.60 5.27 7.19
C TYR A 177 -0.22 4.71 7.55
N SER A 178 0.81 5.58 7.57
CA SER A 178 2.18 5.15 7.87
C SER A 178 2.30 4.61 9.30
N LEU A 179 1.61 5.24 10.26
CA LEU A 179 1.53 4.71 11.64
C LEU A 179 0.89 3.32 11.66
N ALA A 180 -0.20 3.11 10.92
CA ALA A 180 -0.90 1.82 10.87
C ALA A 180 -0.02 0.72 10.28
N ALA A 181 0.69 1.01 9.19
CA ALA A 181 1.63 0.09 8.56
C ALA A 181 2.75 -0.31 9.53
N CYS A 182 3.38 0.69 10.18
CA CYS A 182 4.47 0.46 11.12
C CYS A 182 4.02 -0.29 12.37
N ALA A 183 2.89 0.10 12.97
CA ALA A 183 2.34 -0.57 14.15
C ALA A 183 2.04 -2.05 13.85
N ARG A 184 1.32 -2.32 12.74
CA ARG A 184 1.03 -3.71 12.33
C ARG A 184 2.31 -4.46 12.02
N GLY A 185 3.26 -3.87 11.30
CA GLY A 185 4.54 -4.49 10.97
C GLY A 185 5.30 -4.92 12.22
N LEU A 186 5.42 -4.04 13.22
CA LEU A 186 6.07 -4.34 14.50
C LEU A 186 5.35 -5.46 15.27
N LEU A 187 4.00 -5.45 15.31
CA LEU A 187 3.23 -6.54 15.93
C LEU A 187 3.44 -7.88 15.21
N CYS A 188 3.49 -7.86 13.87
CA CYS A 188 3.81 -9.03 13.06
C CYS A 188 5.22 -9.55 13.33
N ALA A 189 6.21 -8.66 13.44
CA ALA A 189 7.57 -9.01 13.83
C ALA A 189 7.62 -9.65 15.22
N CYS A 190 6.86 -9.14 16.21
CA CYS A 190 6.75 -9.71 17.55
C CYS A 190 6.14 -11.11 17.54
N GLN A 191 5.25 -11.44 16.60
CA GLN A 191 4.69 -12.79 16.48
C GLN A 191 5.70 -13.82 15.94
N ILE A 192 6.73 -13.36 15.22
CA ILE A 192 7.84 -14.21 14.74
C ILE A 192 8.98 -14.24 15.75
N MET A 193 9.34 -13.08 16.29
CA MET A 193 10.44 -12.86 17.23
C MET A 193 9.97 -11.98 18.39
N PRO A 194 9.49 -12.55 19.52
CA PRO A 194 8.98 -11.77 20.64
C PRO A 194 9.97 -10.70 21.13
N ASN A 195 9.54 -9.42 21.15
CA ASN A 195 10.35 -8.29 21.59
C ASN A 195 9.48 -7.20 22.23
N LYS A 196 9.68 -6.95 23.52
CA LYS A 196 8.89 -5.98 24.30
C LYS A 196 9.08 -4.53 23.84
N SER A 197 10.25 -4.18 23.30
CA SER A 197 10.51 -2.84 22.78
C SER A 197 9.68 -2.58 21.52
N TRP A 198 9.68 -3.51 20.56
CA TRP A 198 8.87 -3.42 19.33
C TRP A 198 7.38 -3.32 19.64
N GLU A 199 6.90 -4.20 20.55
CA GLU A 199 5.51 -4.17 21.01
C GLU A 199 5.15 -2.83 21.69
N GLY A 200 6.05 -2.29 22.49
CA GLY A 200 5.88 -1.00 23.16
C GLY A 200 5.75 0.15 22.17
N VAL A 201 6.60 0.18 21.13
CA VAL A 201 6.53 1.20 20.06
C VAL A 201 5.25 1.03 19.23
N ALA A 202 4.87 -0.19 18.87
CA ALA A 202 3.62 -0.43 18.16
C ALA A 202 2.40 0.11 18.92
N LYS A 203 2.34 -0.13 20.24
CA LYS A 203 1.27 0.41 21.11
C LYS A 203 1.28 1.94 21.19
N GLN A 204 2.46 2.58 21.12
CA GLN A 204 2.56 4.03 21.04
C GLN A 204 1.98 4.55 19.72
N MET A 205 2.37 3.95 18.58
CA MET A 205 1.84 4.32 17.27
C MET A 205 0.32 4.15 17.19
N ILE A 206 -0.23 3.07 17.78
CA ILE A 206 -1.69 2.87 17.82
C ILE A 206 -2.39 3.99 18.60
N ARG A 207 -1.80 4.48 19.69
CA ARG A 207 -2.38 5.64 20.42
C ARG A 207 -2.39 6.90 19.55
N GLU A 208 -1.33 7.16 18.80
CA GLU A 208 -1.30 8.31 17.88
C GLU A 208 -2.33 8.18 16.75
N ILE A 209 -2.66 6.94 16.31
CA ILE A 209 -3.76 6.69 15.36
C ILE A 209 -5.11 7.04 16.01
N GLU A 210 -5.32 6.68 17.27
CA GLU A 210 -6.55 7.03 18.00
C GLU A 210 -6.73 8.57 18.08
N GLU A 211 -5.65 9.32 18.31
CA GLU A 211 -5.64 10.79 18.34
C GLU A 211 -5.92 11.41 16.94
N ALA A 212 -5.71 10.67 15.86
CA ALA A 212 -6.03 11.13 14.51
C ALA A 212 -7.54 11.17 14.22
N TYR A 213 -8.39 10.61 15.10
CA TYR A 213 -9.84 10.68 14.92
C TYR A 213 -10.39 12.02 15.41
N SER A 214 -11.04 12.76 14.52
CA SER A 214 -11.74 13.98 14.87
C SER A 214 -13.17 13.70 15.32
N PHE A 215 -13.47 13.93 16.59
CA PHE A 215 -14.85 13.79 17.12
C PHE A 215 -15.80 14.85 16.56
N SER A 216 -15.30 16.04 16.20
CA SER A 216 -16.10 17.11 15.60
C SER A 216 -16.42 16.84 14.13
N ASP A 217 -15.44 16.38 13.35
CA ASP A 217 -15.57 16.12 11.93
C ASP A 217 -16.06 14.68 11.64
N LYS A 218 -15.94 13.79 12.65
CA LYS A 218 -16.39 12.38 12.65
C LYS A 218 -15.68 11.49 11.63
N TYR A 219 -14.37 11.70 11.39
CA TYR A 219 -13.53 10.80 10.58
C TYR A 219 -12.08 10.90 11.01
N PHE A 220 -11.27 9.90 10.62
CA PHE A 220 -9.83 9.93 10.81
C PHE A 220 -9.18 10.92 9.83
N PHE A 221 -8.28 11.76 10.34
CA PHE A 221 -7.49 12.66 9.51
C PHE A 221 -6.33 11.90 8.85
N ARG A 222 -5.97 12.32 7.64
CA ARG A 222 -4.81 11.82 6.90
C ARG A 222 -3.51 11.98 7.69
N ASN A 223 -3.38 13.13 8.37
CA ASN A 223 -2.19 13.53 9.11
C ASN A 223 -2.63 14.24 10.38
N CYS A 224 -2.02 13.90 11.50
CA CYS A 224 -2.27 14.54 12.78
C CYS A 224 -0.98 14.91 13.52
N GLY A 225 -1.05 15.97 14.32
CA GLY A 225 0.03 16.55 15.11
C GLY A 225 -0.32 17.96 15.56
N LYS A 226 0.64 18.87 15.63
CA LYS A 226 0.37 20.29 15.95
C LYS A 226 -0.49 20.98 14.88
N ILE A 227 -0.40 20.52 13.62
CA ILE A 227 -1.30 20.93 12.55
C ILE A 227 -1.85 19.67 11.90
N ASN A 228 -3.17 19.63 11.74
CA ASN A 228 -3.87 18.49 11.15
C ASN A 228 -4.18 18.76 9.68
N ASP A 229 -3.95 17.75 8.83
CA ASP A 229 -4.48 17.73 7.47
C ASP A 229 -5.87 17.09 7.47
N LYS A 230 -6.89 17.94 7.30
CA LYS A 230 -8.31 17.54 7.29
C LYS A 230 -8.78 17.03 5.91
N ASN A 231 -7.94 17.04 4.88
CA ASN A 231 -8.34 16.50 3.60
C ASN A 231 -8.61 15.00 3.71
N VAL A 232 -9.72 14.58 3.14
CA VAL A 232 -10.08 13.17 3.11
C VAL A 232 -9.10 12.41 2.23
N ASP A 233 -8.69 11.24 2.69
CA ASP A 233 -7.69 10.42 2.02
C ASP A 233 -8.12 8.95 2.05
N ALA A 234 -8.11 8.30 0.88
CA ALA A 234 -8.49 6.91 0.74
C ALA A 234 -7.48 5.92 1.35
N SER A 235 -6.22 6.34 1.61
CA SER A 235 -5.25 5.51 2.33
C SER A 235 -5.72 5.07 3.72
N LEU A 236 -6.66 5.81 4.33
CA LEU A 236 -7.26 5.47 5.61
C LEU A 236 -8.01 4.13 5.61
N LEU A 237 -8.36 3.59 4.43
CA LEU A 237 -8.84 2.21 4.28
C LEU A 237 -7.80 1.20 4.80
N GLY A 238 -6.52 1.55 4.76
CA GLY A 238 -5.41 0.78 5.32
C GLY A 238 -5.54 0.47 6.81
N LEU A 239 -6.29 1.28 7.57
CA LEU A 239 -6.58 1.04 8.99
C LEU A 239 -7.32 -0.28 9.21
N VAL A 240 -8.15 -0.69 8.24
CA VAL A 240 -8.88 -1.98 8.25
C VAL A 240 -8.09 -3.04 7.48
N TYR A 241 -7.80 -2.81 6.22
CA TYR A 241 -7.02 -3.72 5.39
C TYR A 241 -5.83 -2.98 4.75
N PRO A 242 -4.61 -3.49 4.90
CA PRO A 242 -4.26 -4.80 5.46
C PRO A 242 -3.92 -4.77 6.95
N PHE A 243 -3.91 -3.60 7.61
CA PHE A 243 -3.23 -3.47 8.89
C PHE A 243 -4.09 -3.89 10.09
N ASP A 244 -5.41 -4.03 9.94
CA ASP A 244 -6.31 -4.50 11.01
C ASP A 244 -6.06 -3.78 12.35
N ILE A 245 -5.92 -2.45 12.31
CA ILE A 245 -5.78 -1.59 13.49
C ILE A 245 -7.15 -1.22 14.01
N ILE A 246 -8.07 -0.87 13.11
CA ILE A 246 -9.46 -0.51 13.41
C ILE A 246 -10.38 -1.56 12.78
N LYS A 247 -11.42 -1.99 13.48
CA LYS A 247 -12.36 -2.98 12.94
C LYS A 247 -13.30 -2.34 11.91
N PRO A 248 -13.75 -3.09 10.88
CA PRO A 248 -14.63 -2.56 9.83
C PRO A 248 -16.00 -2.12 10.35
N ASP A 249 -16.45 -2.65 11.49
CA ASP A 249 -17.71 -2.32 12.18
C ASP A 249 -17.56 -1.21 13.23
N ASP A 250 -16.36 -0.68 13.50
CA ASP A 250 -16.14 0.49 14.34
C ASP A 250 -16.82 1.71 13.71
N GLU A 251 -17.64 2.44 14.49
CA GLU A 251 -18.39 3.62 14.02
C GLU A 251 -17.46 4.72 13.46
N ARG A 252 -16.25 4.86 14.01
CA ARG A 252 -15.26 5.81 13.51
C ARG A 252 -14.81 5.46 12.10
N MET A 253 -14.61 4.16 11.85
CA MET A 253 -14.23 3.68 10.52
C MET A 253 -15.38 3.77 9.53
N LYS A 254 -16.60 3.40 9.93
CA LYS A 254 -17.80 3.58 9.09
C LYS A 254 -18.00 5.03 8.66
N ASN A 255 -17.82 5.97 9.59
CA ASN A 255 -17.91 7.40 9.30
C ASN A 255 -16.79 7.87 8.37
N THR A 256 -15.56 7.36 8.56
CA THR A 256 -14.41 7.66 7.68
C THR A 256 -14.67 7.15 6.27
N VAL A 257 -15.14 5.91 6.12
CA VAL A 257 -15.46 5.34 4.80
C VAL A 257 -16.62 6.09 4.15
N LYS A 258 -17.65 6.44 4.90
CA LYS A 258 -18.73 7.30 4.38
C LYS A 258 -18.17 8.61 3.83
N LYS A 259 -17.22 9.23 4.55
CA LYS A 259 -16.58 10.47 4.10
C LYS A 259 -15.72 10.27 2.85
N ILE A 260 -14.99 9.14 2.75
CA ILE A 260 -14.26 8.75 1.54
C ILE A 260 -15.22 8.60 0.36
N GLU A 261 -16.33 7.89 0.53
CA GLU A 261 -17.34 7.73 -0.53
C GLU A 261 -17.95 9.06 -0.97
N GLU A 262 -18.23 9.96 -0.01
CA GLU A 262 -18.80 11.29 -0.31
C GLU A 262 -17.85 12.23 -1.05
N LYS A 263 -16.54 12.11 -0.83
CA LYS A 263 -15.54 13.10 -1.27
C LYS A 263 -14.59 12.59 -2.34
N LEU A 264 -14.38 11.28 -2.42
CA LEU A 264 -13.36 10.69 -3.28
C LEU A 264 -13.92 9.69 -4.28
N VAL A 265 -15.22 9.39 -4.27
CA VAL A 265 -15.83 8.52 -5.28
C VAL A 265 -16.52 9.36 -6.32
N GLU A 266 -16.02 9.31 -7.55
CA GLU A 266 -16.63 9.97 -8.70
C GLU A 266 -16.96 8.95 -9.79
N ASN A 267 -18.20 8.90 -10.24
CA ASN A 267 -18.69 7.96 -11.26
C ASN A 267 -18.32 6.48 -10.98
N GLY A 268 -18.15 6.11 -9.69
CA GLY A 268 -17.78 4.78 -9.24
C GLY A 268 -16.27 4.52 -9.08
N GLY A 269 -15.42 5.44 -9.53
CA GLY A 269 -13.97 5.40 -9.34
C GLY A 269 -13.53 6.09 -8.06
N VAL A 270 -12.55 5.53 -7.35
CA VAL A 270 -12.03 6.05 -6.08
C VAL A 270 -10.74 6.83 -6.32
N HIS A 271 -10.71 8.10 -5.92
CA HIS A 271 -9.54 8.97 -6.00
C HIS A 271 -8.69 8.89 -4.74
N ARG A 272 -7.39 9.28 -4.80
CA ARG A 272 -6.46 9.18 -3.68
C ARG A 272 -6.86 10.06 -2.49
N PHE A 273 -6.97 11.36 -2.73
CA PHE A 273 -7.28 12.35 -1.69
C PHE A 273 -7.90 13.62 -2.30
N GLN A 274 -8.53 14.43 -1.48
CA GLN A 274 -9.09 15.70 -1.91
C GLN A 274 -8.02 16.63 -2.49
N PHE A 275 -8.31 17.23 -3.63
CA PHE A 275 -7.42 18.13 -4.37
C PHE A 275 -6.16 17.45 -4.93
N ASP A 276 -6.28 16.18 -5.28
CA ASP A 276 -5.27 15.44 -6.00
C ASP A 276 -5.22 15.88 -7.48
N TYR A 277 -4.03 16.30 -7.93
CA TYR A 277 -3.79 16.69 -9.34
C TYR A 277 -2.43 16.14 -9.83
N PHE A 278 -2.09 14.95 -9.36
CA PHE A 278 -0.80 14.31 -9.61
C PHE A 278 -0.47 14.11 -11.10
N ASP A 279 -1.47 13.99 -11.96
CA ASP A 279 -1.27 13.81 -13.40
C ASP A 279 -0.70 15.04 -14.09
N SER A 280 -0.59 16.17 -13.40
CA SER A 280 -0.16 17.48 -13.90
C SER A 280 -0.98 17.98 -15.10
N GLU A 281 -2.11 17.32 -15.39
CA GLU A 281 -3.07 17.70 -16.42
C GLU A 281 -4.40 18.04 -15.75
N GLY A 282 -4.88 19.23 -15.94
CA GLY A 282 -6.07 19.73 -15.26
C GLY A 282 -5.74 20.59 -14.05
N THR A 283 -6.73 20.84 -13.23
CA THR A 283 -6.65 21.70 -12.06
C THR A 283 -6.80 20.89 -10.78
N ALA A 284 -6.44 21.49 -9.63
CA ALA A 284 -6.68 20.90 -8.32
C ALA A 284 -8.18 20.59 -8.05
N TRP A 285 -9.09 21.16 -8.81
CA TRP A 285 -10.53 20.94 -8.70
C TRP A 285 -11.01 19.74 -9.51
N GLU A 286 -10.34 19.42 -10.62
CA GLU A 286 -10.63 18.25 -11.45
C GLU A 286 -10.05 16.99 -10.84
N GLY A 287 -8.99 17.12 -10.05
CA GLY A 287 -8.29 16.01 -9.41
C GLY A 287 -7.47 15.15 -10.38
N GLY A 288 -6.79 14.17 -9.85
CA GLY A 288 -6.19 13.07 -10.61
C GLY A 288 -7.23 12.04 -11.03
N GLY A 289 -6.84 11.05 -11.82
CA GLY A 289 -7.73 9.95 -12.21
C GLY A 289 -8.10 9.04 -11.03
N ALA A 290 -9.13 8.22 -11.23
CA ALA A 290 -9.49 7.19 -10.27
C ALA A 290 -8.41 6.10 -10.21
N TRP A 291 -8.08 5.63 -9.02
CA TRP A 291 -7.05 4.62 -8.79
C TRP A 291 -7.67 3.23 -8.61
N PRO A 292 -7.50 2.31 -9.56
CA PRO A 292 -8.04 0.96 -9.48
C PRO A 292 -7.74 0.25 -8.16
N LEU A 293 -6.52 0.40 -7.64
CA LEU A 293 -6.13 -0.21 -6.37
C LEU A 293 -7.02 0.24 -5.19
N LEU A 294 -7.49 1.49 -5.19
CA LEU A 294 -8.36 2.04 -4.14
C LEU A 294 -9.79 1.52 -4.25
N ASN A 295 -10.29 1.32 -5.47
CA ASN A 295 -11.55 0.60 -5.69
C ASN A 295 -11.49 -0.81 -5.09
N PHE A 296 -10.37 -1.53 -5.28
CA PHE A 296 -10.17 -2.85 -4.68
C PHE A 296 -10.02 -2.79 -3.16
N TRP A 297 -9.34 -1.78 -2.60
CA TRP A 297 -9.27 -1.58 -1.16
C TRP A 297 -10.66 -1.33 -0.55
N LEU A 298 -11.44 -0.47 -1.18
CA LEU A 298 -12.80 -0.20 -0.74
C LEU A 298 -13.71 -1.42 -0.88
N ALA A 299 -13.52 -2.22 -1.95
CA ALA A 299 -14.22 -3.50 -2.11
C ALA A 299 -13.86 -4.47 -0.97
N ILE A 300 -12.59 -4.60 -0.61
CA ILE A 300 -12.15 -5.45 0.51
C ILE A 300 -12.77 -4.97 1.83
N TYR A 301 -12.76 -3.64 2.09
CA TYR A 301 -13.44 -3.08 3.27
C TYR A 301 -14.91 -3.54 3.34
N TRP A 302 -15.66 -3.42 2.23
CA TRP A 302 -17.07 -3.79 2.21
C TRP A 302 -17.31 -5.31 2.34
N VAL A 303 -16.38 -6.15 1.87
CA VAL A 303 -16.40 -7.59 2.18
C VAL A 303 -16.27 -7.82 3.67
N LEU A 304 -15.28 -7.20 4.31
CA LEU A 304 -15.01 -7.32 5.75
C LEU A 304 -16.14 -6.74 6.62
N ALA A 305 -16.84 -5.71 6.12
CA ALA A 305 -18.03 -5.14 6.75
C ALA A 305 -19.33 -5.94 6.46
N GLY A 306 -19.25 -7.09 5.79
CA GLY A 306 -20.40 -7.93 5.46
C GLY A 306 -21.30 -7.41 4.33
N GLN A 307 -20.88 -6.40 3.58
CA GLN A 307 -21.65 -5.72 2.53
C GLN A 307 -21.22 -6.17 1.12
N ARG A 308 -21.36 -7.47 0.85
CA ARG A 308 -20.85 -8.10 -0.39
C ARG A 308 -21.33 -7.41 -1.68
N GLN A 309 -22.60 -6.98 -1.75
CA GLN A 309 -23.12 -6.32 -2.95
C GLN A 309 -22.44 -4.99 -3.22
N LYS A 310 -22.16 -4.23 -2.18
CA LYS A 310 -21.43 -2.96 -2.26
C LYS A 310 -19.97 -3.19 -2.68
N ALA A 311 -19.34 -4.22 -2.11
CA ALA A 311 -18.00 -4.64 -2.52
C ALA A 311 -17.91 -4.98 -4.01
N LEU A 312 -18.89 -5.74 -4.52
CA LEU A 312 -18.97 -6.09 -5.94
C LEU A 312 -19.10 -4.88 -6.85
N ALA A 313 -19.86 -3.85 -6.45
CA ALA A 313 -20.03 -2.65 -7.25
C ALA A 313 -18.67 -1.94 -7.51
N TYR A 314 -17.85 -1.78 -6.48
CA TYR A 314 -16.51 -1.17 -6.63
C TYR A 314 -15.54 -2.07 -7.41
N TYR A 315 -15.58 -3.36 -7.18
CA TYR A 315 -14.75 -4.34 -7.89
C TYR A 315 -15.10 -4.39 -9.38
N GLU A 316 -16.40 -4.53 -9.71
CA GLU A 316 -16.90 -4.62 -11.09
C GLU A 316 -16.66 -3.31 -11.87
N TRP A 317 -16.67 -2.16 -11.19
CA TRP A 317 -16.37 -0.91 -11.84
C TRP A 317 -15.00 -0.96 -12.52
N VAL A 318 -13.94 -1.38 -11.81
CA VAL A 318 -12.61 -1.52 -12.41
C VAL A 318 -12.60 -2.61 -13.49
N VAL A 319 -13.19 -3.78 -13.23
CA VAL A 319 -13.25 -4.88 -14.20
C VAL A 319 -13.90 -4.41 -15.51
N ASN A 320 -14.93 -3.57 -15.45
CA ASN A 320 -15.63 -3.07 -16.63
C ASN A 320 -14.82 -2.02 -17.38
N GLN A 321 -14.05 -1.18 -16.69
CA GLN A 321 -13.18 -0.16 -17.30
C GLN A 321 -11.89 -0.74 -17.88
N THR A 322 -11.50 -1.94 -17.49
CA THR A 322 -10.23 -2.57 -17.90
C THR A 322 -10.47 -3.52 -19.06
N GLU A 323 -9.66 -3.44 -20.12
CA GLU A 323 -9.67 -4.42 -21.22
C GLU A 323 -8.72 -5.59 -20.91
N GLU A 324 -7.42 -5.33 -20.86
CA GLU A 324 -6.37 -6.34 -20.64
C GLU A 324 -5.50 -6.04 -19.42
N TYR A 325 -5.04 -4.79 -19.27
CA TYR A 325 -4.13 -4.36 -18.22
C TYR A 325 -4.78 -3.37 -17.28
N ILE A 326 -4.58 -3.55 -15.97
CA ILE A 326 -5.06 -2.63 -14.95
C ILE A 326 -4.01 -1.52 -14.78
N PRO A 327 -4.38 -0.25 -15.07
CA PRO A 327 -3.45 0.86 -15.01
C PRO A 327 -3.26 1.38 -13.58
N GLU A 328 -2.38 2.37 -13.43
CA GLU A 328 -2.27 3.18 -12.22
C GLU A 328 -3.54 3.99 -11.99
N GLN A 329 -3.99 4.71 -13.02
CA GLN A 329 -5.14 5.59 -12.97
C GLN A 329 -6.07 5.38 -14.17
N ILE A 330 -7.37 5.58 -13.95
CA ILE A 330 -8.40 5.60 -14.98
C ILE A 330 -8.97 7.02 -15.03
N PHE A 331 -8.92 7.63 -16.20
CA PHE A 331 -9.43 8.97 -16.46
C PHE A 331 -10.75 8.89 -17.23
N PRO A 332 -11.66 9.91 -17.11
CA PRO A 332 -12.87 10.00 -17.93
C PRO A 332 -12.57 10.12 -19.43
N ASP A 333 -11.49 10.79 -19.78
CA ASP A 333 -10.92 10.91 -21.11
C ASP A 333 -9.69 10.00 -21.25
N PHE A 334 -9.34 9.64 -22.49
CA PHE A 334 -8.16 8.81 -22.72
C PHE A 334 -6.90 9.62 -22.43
N ARG A 335 -6.16 9.20 -21.37
CA ARG A 335 -4.86 9.78 -20.99
C ARG A 335 -3.79 8.71 -20.90
N LYS A 336 -2.53 9.13 -21.00
CA LYS A 336 -1.36 8.24 -20.87
C LYS A 336 -1.15 7.92 -19.40
N SER A 337 -1.62 6.76 -18.99
CA SER A 337 -1.38 6.25 -17.64
C SER A 337 -0.29 5.19 -17.65
N ILE A 338 0.36 4.98 -16.49
CA ILE A 338 1.19 3.80 -16.23
C ILE A 338 0.32 2.55 -16.37
N SER A 339 0.60 1.70 -17.35
CA SER A 339 -0.20 0.49 -17.61
C SER A 339 0.65 -0.63 -18.23
N PRO A 340 0.70 -1.82 -17.61
CA PRO A 340 0.11 -2.18 -16.32
C PRO A 340 0.87 -1.59 -15.12
N LEU A 341 0.16 -1.34 -14.00
CA LEU A 341 0.79 -1.16 -12.70
C LEU A 341 0.69 -2.47 -11.91
N ALA A 342 1.82 -3.00 -11.46
CA ALA A 342 1.86 -4.29 -10.76
C ALA A 342 1.08 -4.26 -9.44
N TRP A 343 1.09 -3.14 -8.70
CA TRP A 343 0.29 -3.00 -7.47
C TRP A 343 -1.22 -2.99 -7.75
N SER A 344 -1.69 -2.36 -8.84
CA SER A 344 -3.10 -2.44 -9.24
C SER A 344 -3.52 -3.88 -9.54
N HIS A 345 -2.69 -4.63 -10.28
CA HIS A 345 -2.92 -6.06 -10.53
C HIS A 345 -2.88 -6.90 -9.25
N ALA A 346 -1.96 -6.60 -8.33
CA ALA A 346 -1.89 -7.27 -7.04
C ALA A 346 -3.17 -7.04 -6.21
N MET A 347 -3.66 -5.80 -6.15
CA MET A 347 -4.89 -5.48 -5.42
C MET A 347 -6.13 -6.10 -6.05
N PHE A 348 -6.19 -6.24 -7.39
CA PHE A 348 -7.22 -7.00 -8.07
C PHE A 348 -7.24 -8.47 -7.63
N VAL A 349 -6.08 -9.13 -7.59
CA VAL A 349 -5.93 -10.52 -7.13
C VAL A 349 -6.38 -10.65 -5.67
N ILE A 350 -5.92 -9.76 -4.81
CA ILE A 350 -6.27 -9.79 -3.38
C ILE A 350 -7.79 -9.59 -3.20
N ALA A 351 -8.40 -8.61 -3.88
CA ALA A 351 -9.84 -8.39 -3.82
C ALA A 351 -10.64 -9.59 -4.38
N SER A 352 -10.11 -10.22 -5.43
CA SER A 352 -10.70 -11.47 -5.99
C SER A 352 -10.70 -12.61 -4.98
N GLN A 353 -9.63 -12.75 -4.18
CA GLN A 353 -9.56 -13.73 -3.09
C GLN A 353 -10.62 -13.44 -2.02
N TYR A 354 -10.75 -12.18 -1.56
CA TYR A 354 -11.75 -11.79 -0.56
C TYR A 354 -13.18 -11.98 -1.06
N LEU A 355 -13.43 -11.78 -2.34
CA LEU A 355 -14.71 -12.02 -2.98
C LEU A 355 -14.99 -13.50 -3.33
N GLY A 356 -14.01 -14.39 -3.12
CA GLY A 356 -14.15 -15.83 -3.38
C GLY A 356 -14.11 -16.21 -4.86
N PHE A 357 -13.45 -15.40 -5.70
CA PHE A 357 -13.19 -15.74 -7.11
C PHE A 357 -11.93 -16.60 -7.29
N ILE A 358 -11.02 -16.60 -6.33
CA ILE A 358 -9.86 -17.50 -6.27
C ILE A 358 -10.16 -18.60 -5.25
N LYS A 359 -9.84 -19.86 -5.61
CA LYS A 359 -10.08 -21.06 -4.77
C LYS A 359 -8.86 -21.41 -3.93
#